data_31352f229c3d0feea9ea47e0e60e4e8a
#
_entry.id   31352f229c3d0feea9ea47e0e60e4e8a
#
_cell.length_a   1.000
_cell.length_b   1.000
_cell.length_c   1.000
_cell.angle_alpha   90.00
_cell.angle_beta   90.00
_cell.angle_gamma   90.00
#
_symmetry.space_group_name_H-M   'P 1'
#
loop_
_entity.id
_entity.type
_entity.pdbx_description
1 polymer ?
#
loop_
_entity_poly.entity_id
_entity_poly.type
_entity_poly.pdbx_seq_one_letter_code
_entity_poly.pdbx_strand_id
1 'polypeptide(L)'
;MDTETQDRHGLTWQVTPDLLGVLNDSGLFEATNPAWEATLGYASSEIESRRFFDFIHPEDVQRTQDAFEAIQQGEPILNFRNRYRHKSGEYRWLSWNCVPERGKFYCSARDVTEAVEDRTALRSSEDEAALREQFIAVLGHDLRNPLAALKSGFALLAKEELSARGRTVIGHGTVTLNRMSRLIDDLMDFARTRLGSGLSLDITSGEGLEDAIRGVIQEIRIVNPDVSIQSEILLTDPVPCDVARVSQLLSNLIANAVTHGDISSAISVRAYENADELILEVENGGDQIEPAALAKLFEPFVREEIRASQEGLGLGLFIASQIAQSHGGKLAVNSDPQSTIFTFRMPRE
;
A
#
# COMPACT_ATOMS: atom_id res chain seq x y z
N MET A 1 30.23 -57.96 -14.97
CA MET A 1 30.51 -56.96 -13.92
C MET A 1 29.70 -55.72 -14.27
N ASP A 2 28.66 -55.49 -13.50
CA ASP A 2 27.47 -54.80 -13.88
C ASP A 2 27.68 -53.27 -14.05
N THR A 3 27.29 -52.78 -15.21
CA THR A 3 27.23 -51.35 -15.56
C THR A 3 26.28 -50.61 -14.58
N GLU A 4 25.34 -51.31 -13.93
CA GLU A 4 24.39 -50.73 -12.94
C GLU A 4 25.06 -50.33 -11.60
N THR A 5 26.19 -50.96 -11.22
CA THR A 5 26.92 -50.59 -9.99
C THR A 5 27.80 -49.40 -10.19
N GLN A 6 28.17 -49.05 -11.44
CA GLN A 6 29.07 -47.95 -11.77
C GLN A 6 28.34 -46.60 -11.81
N ASP A 7 27.05 -46.57 -12.13
CA ASP A 7 26.25 -45.31 -12.18
C ASP A 7 25.87 -44.78 -10.80
N ARG A 8 25.75 -45.63 -9.79
CA ARG A 8 25.49 -45.20 -8.39
C ARG A 8 26.63 -44.41 -7.76
N HIS A 9 27.82 -44.42 -8.37
CA HIS A 9 29.03 -43.81 -7.84
C HIS A 9 29.51 -42.62 -8.70
N GLY A 10 28.74 -42.20 -9.71
CA GLY A 10 29.03 -41.04 -10.51
C GLY A 10 29.06 -39.76 -9.66
N LEU A 11 30.00 -38.87 -9.93
CA LEU A 11 30.11 -37.60 -9.20
C LEU A 11 28.81 -36.81 -9.18
N THR A 12 28.08 -36.77 -10.29
CA THR A 12 26.76 -36.08 -10.38
C THR A 12 25.75 -36.65 -9.39
N TRP A 13 25.68 -37.97 -9.21
CA TRP A 13 24.80 -38.64 -8.24
C TRP A 13 25.12 -38.19 -6.79
N GLN A 14 26.39 -38.01 -6.48
CA GLN A 14 26.84 -37.69 -5.13
C GLN A 14 26.80 -36.23 -4.75
N VAL A 15 27.01 -35.33 -5.73
CA VAL A 15 27.17 -33.90 -5.45
C VAL A 15 25.92 -33.05 -5.75
N THR A 16 24.95 -33.60 -6.48
CA THR A 16 23.71 -32.84 -6.77
C THR A 16 22.92 -32.55 -5.49
N PRO A 17 22.42 -31.34 -5.32
CA PRO A 17 21.51 -31.02 -4.22
C PRO A 17 20.09 -31.58 -4.43
N ASP A 18 19.75 -32.00 -5.65
CA ASP A 18 18.47 -32.61 -5.95
C ASP A 18 18.44 -34.07 -5.43
N LEU A 19 17.32 -34.46 -4.86
CA LEU A 19 17.10 -35.85 -4.42
C LEU A 19 16.96 -36.75 -5.65
N LEU A 20 17.88 -37.66 -5.83
CA LEU A 20 17.80 -38.67 -6.89
C LEU A 20 17.36 -40.01 -6.28
N GLY A 21 16.43 -40.67 -6.96
CA GLY A 21 15.93 -41.97 -6.53
C GLY A 21 15.59 -42.86 -7.69
N VAL A 22 15.79 -44.18 -7.50
CA VAL A 22 15.31 -45.23 -8.41
C VAL A 22 14.29 -46.04 -7.66
N LEU A 23 13.08 -46.17 -8.25
CA LEU A 23 12.01 -47.00 -7.72
C LEU A 23 11.75 -48.17 -8.65
N ASN A 24 11.31 -49.29 -8.06
CA ASN A 24 10.79 -50.38 -8.83
C ASN A 24 9.29 -50.23 -9.15
N ASP A 25 8.71 -51.16 -9.86
CA ASP A 25 7.30 -51.20 -10.27
C ASP A 25 6.31 -51.28 -9.09
N SER A 26 6.77 -51.70 -7.92
CA SER A 26 6.00 -51.76 -6.68
C SER A 26 6.10 -50.46 -5.85
N GLY A 27 6.83 -49.46 -6.31
CA GLY A 27 7.04 -48.19 -5.61
C GLY A 27 8.00 -48.28 -4.41
N LEU A 28 8.91 -49.25 -4.39
CA LEU A 28 9.97 -49.33 -3.41
C LEU A 28 11.23 -48.65 -3.92
N PHE A 29 11.88 -47.89 -3.07
CA PHE A 29 13.18 -47.27 -3.39
C PHE A 29 14.26 -48.38 -3.46
N GLU A 30 14.94 -48.47 -4.58
CA GLU A 30 16.10 -49.34 -4.78
C GLU A 30 17.44 -48.62 -4.62
N ALA A 31 17.45 -47.32 -4.88
CA ALA A 31 18.63 -46.48 -4.70
C ALA A 31 18.22 -45.05 -4.39
N THR A 32 18.99 -44.39 -3.52
CA THR A 32 18.86 -42.98 -3.17
C THR A 32 20.23 -42.33 -3.09
N ASN A 33 20.33 -41.03 -3.45
CA ASN A 33 21.59 -40.29 -3.34
C ASN A 33 21.73 -39.60 -1.96
N PRO A 34 22.89 -39.07 -1.59
CA PRO A 34 23.11 -38.39 -0.30
C PRO A 34 22.20 -37.21 -0.02
N ALA A 35 21.62 -36.55 -1.05
CA ALA A 35 20.72 -35.43 -0.88
C ALA A 35 19.46 -35.79 -0.08
N TRP A 36 19.03 -37.05 -0.03
CA TRP A 36 17.92 -37.50 0.80
C TRP A 36 18.17 -37.28 2.29
N GLU A 37 19.38 -37.63 2.76
CA GLU A 37 19.77 -37.41 4.14
C GLU A 37 19.88 -35.92 4.45
N ALA A 38 20.49 -35.14 3.54
CA ALA A 38 20.64 -33.72 3.71
C ALA A 38 19.30 -32.96 3.74
N THR A 39 18.30 -33.41 2.92
CA THR A 39 17.01 -32.71 2.76
C THR A 39 15.94 -33.24 3.70
N LEU A 40 15.84 -34.54 3.89
CA LEU A 40 14.76 -35.19 4.67
C LEU A 40 15.25 -35.84 5.97
N GLY A 41 16.57 -35.89 6.22
CA GLY A 41 17.16 -36.42 7.44
C GLY A 41 17.18 -37.96 7.51
N TYR A 42 16.81 -38.67 6.45
CA TYR A 42 16.84 -40.15 6.40
C TYR A 42 18.08 -40.65 5.68
N ALA A 43 18.83 -41.51 6.32
CA ALA A 43 19.90 -42.24 5.65
C ALA A 43 19.33 -43.15 4.55
N SER A 44 20.11 -43.46 3.51
CA SER A 44 19.70 -44.35 2.41
C SER A 44 19.18 -45.68 2.92
N SER A 45 19.79 -46.27 3.94
CA SER A 45 19.35 -47.52 4.56
C SER A 45 17.97 -47.48 5.23
N GLU A 46 17.49 -46.27 5.58
CA GLU A 46 16.18 -46.05 6.18
C GLU A 46 15.08 -45.86 5.13
N ILE A 47 15.44 -45.52 3.88
CA ILE A 47 14.53 -45.29 2.76
C ILE A 47 14.47 -46.47 1.81
N GLU A 48 15.63 -47.03 1.45
CA GLU A 48 15.74 -48.13 0.55
C GLU A 48 14.97 -49.35 1.08
N SER A 49 14.26 -50.01 0.20
CA SER A 49 13.30 -51.08 0.52
C SER A 49 12.02 -50.65 1.25
N ARG A 50 11.76 -49.35 1.33
CA ARG A 50 10.47 -48.84 1.82
C ARG A 50 9.66 -48.26 0.66
N ARG A 51 8.35 -48.24 0.84
CA ARG A 51 7.45 -47.60 -0.12
C ARG A 51 7.53 -46.11 0.01
N PHE A 52 7.58 -45.41 -1.13
CA PHE A 52 7.61 -43.97 -1.12
C PHE A 52 6.36 -43.34 -0.47
N PHE A 53 5.21 -44.04 -0.49
CA PHE A 53 3.96 -43.64 0.17
C PHE A 53 4.10 -43.46 1.70
N ASP A 54 5.06 -44.16 2.35
CA ASP A 54 5.28 -44.07 3.80
C ASP A 54 5.75 -42.65 4.24
N PHE A 55 6.24 -41.86 3.29
CA PHE A 55 6.79 -40.57 3.53
C PHE A 55 5.85 -39.42 3.12
N ILE A 56 4.75 -39.71 2.42
CA ILE A 56 3.87 -38.69 1.83
C ILE A 56 2.88 -38.16 2.88
N HIS A 57 2.58 -36.84 2.79
CA HIS A 57 1.54 -36.24 3.60
C HIS A 57 0.17 -36.89 3.30
N PRO A 58 -0.67 -37.18 4.31
CA PRO A 58 -1.94 -37.91 4.11
C PRO A 58 -2.85 -37.29 3.03
N GLU A 59 -2.93 -35.93 2.96
CA GLU A 59 -3.74 -35.27 1.94
C GLU A 59 -3.19 -35.40 0.50
N ASP A 60 -1.91 -35.71 0.35
CA ASP A 60 -1.26 -35.82 -0.97
C ASP A 60 -1.24 -37.24 -1.50
N VAL A 61 -1.67 -38.22 -0.69
CA VAL A 61 -1.61 -39.64 -1.03
C VAL A 61 -2.38 -39.94 -2.32
N GLN A 62 -3.65 -39.54 -2.43
CA GLN A 62 -4.48 -39.87 -3.59
C GLN A 62 -3.89 -39.32 -4.89
N ARG A 63 -3.54 -38.02 -4.94
CA ARG A 63 -2.97 -37.42 -6.15
C ARG A 63 -1.60 -38.00 -6.51
N THR A 64 -0.86 -38.47 -5.51
CA THR A 64 0.42 -39.15 -5.76
C THR A 64 0.20 -40.59 -6.29
N GLN A 65 -0.85 -41.25 -5.83
CA GLN A 65 -1.29 -42.55 -6.39
C GLN A 65 -1.63 -42.40 -7.87
N ASP A 66 -2.45 -41.41 -8.21
CA ASP A 66 -2.86 -41.13 -9.60
C ASP A 66 -1.63 -40.87 -10.51
N ALA A 67 -0.67 -40.11 -10.00
CA ALA A 67 0.58 -39.82 -10.71
C ALA A 67 1.45 -41.10 -10.84
N PHE A 68 1.48 -41.96 -9.83
CA PHE A 68 2.23 -43.21 -9.89
C PHE A 68 1.61 -44.21 -10.88
N GLU A 69 0.28 -44.28 -10.98
CA GLU A 69 -0.41 -45.06 -11.98
C GLU A 69 -0.12 -44.61 -13.41
N ALA A 70 -0.05 -43.29 -13.64
CA ALA A 70 0.32 -42.73 -14.94
C ALA A 70 1.74 -43.10 -15.35
N ILE A 71 2.72 -43.05 -14.44
CA ILE A 71 4.11 -43.41 -14.76
C ILE A 71 4.25 -44.92 -15.01
N GLN A 72 3.46 -45.77 -14.33
CA GLN A 72 3.41 -47.19 -14.61
C GLN A 72 2.87 -47.50 -16.03
N GLN A 73 2.03 -46.64 -16.60
CA GLN A 73 1.54 -46.70 -17.97
C GLN A 73 2.53 -46.13 -19.00
N GLY A 74 3.69 -45.67 -18.54
CA GLY A 74 4.76 -45.14 -19.40
C GLY A 74 4.73 -43.63 -19.59
N GLU A 75 3.85 -42.90 -18.90
CA GLU A 75 3.78 -41.45 -18.98
C GLU A 75 4.80 -40.78 -18.02
N PRO A 76 5.72 -39.95 -18.49
CA PRO A 76 6.65 -39.26 -17.60
C PRO A 76 5.95 -38.22 -16.75
N ILE A 77 6.33 -38.15 -15.48
CA ILE A 77 5.86 -37.08 -14.57
C ILE A 77 6.83 -35.92 -14.60
N LEU A 78 6.32 -34.73 -14.79
CA LEU A 78 7.10 -33.50 -14.79
C LEU A 78 6.49 -32.46 -13.84
N ASN A 79 7.34 -31.85 -12.98
CA ASN A 79 6.96 -30.80 -12.04
C ASN A 79 5.81 -31.18 -11.08
N PHE A 80 5.67 -32.44 -10.75
CA PHE A 80 4.70 -32.91 -9.77
C PHE A 80 5.16 -32.50 -8.37
N ARG A 81 4.27 -31.93 -7.57
CA ARG A 81 4.61 -31.46 -6.23
C ARG A 81 3.80 -32.21 -5.19
N ASN A 82 4.47 -32.70 -4.14
CA ASN A 82 3.83 -33.24 -2.96
C ASN A 82 4.68 -32.98 -1.72
N ARG A 83 4.09 -33.23 -0.56
CA ARG A 83 4.76 -33.06 0.73
C ARG A 83 5.34 -34.40 1.19
N TYR A 84 6.63 -34.41 1.46
CA TYR A 84 7.35 -35.50 2.09
C TYR A 84 7.67 -35.20 3.54
N ARG A 85 7.50 -36.20 4.40
CA ARG A 85 7.78 -36.06 5.83
C ARG A 85 9.29 -36.12 6.07
N HIS A 86 9.82 -35.12 6.70
CA HIS A 86 11.17 -35.08 7.24
C HIS A 86 11.25 -35.95 8.50
N LYS A 87 12.44 -36.43 8.85
CA LYS A 87 12.67 -37.28 10.03
C LYS A 87 12.30 -36.62 11.36
N SER A 88 12.33 -35.28 11.45
CA SER A 88 11.83 -34.51 12.60
C SER A 88 10.31 -34.50 12.75
N GLY A 89 9.57 -34.97 11.73
CA GLY A 89 8.11 -34.93 11.69
C GLY A 89 7.51 -33.78 10.88
N GLU A 90 8.31 -32.78 10.48
CA GLU A 90 7.90 -31.70 9.59
C GLU A 90 7.71 -32.21 8.15
N TYR A 91 7.03 -31.41 7.33
CA TYR A 91 6.84 -31.73 5.93
C TYR A 91 7.63 -30.78 5.04
N ARG A 92 8.26 -31.35 3.97
CA ARG A 92 8.96 -30.61 2.93
C ARG A 92 8.22 -30.74 1.61
N TRP A 93 8.07 -29.65 0.88
CA TRP A 93 7.53 -29.66 -0.47
C TRP A 93 8.60 -30.09 -1.46
N LEU A 94 8.37 -31.21 -2.12
CA LEU A 94 9.26 -31.70 -3.18
C LEU A 94 8.59 -31.55 -4.54
N SER A 95 9.35 -31.08 -5.53
CA SER A 95 8.96 -31.02 -6.95
C SER A 95 9.66 -32.12 -7.73
N TRP A 96 8.89 -33.05 -8.27
CA TRP A 96 9.35 -34.28 -8.87
C TRP A 96 9.35 -34.25 -10.39
N ASN A 97 10.39 -34.83 -10.98
CA ASN A 97 10.43 -35.27 -12.36
C ASN A 97 10.79 -36.78 -12.32
N CYS A 98 9.94 -37.63 -12.91
CA CYS A 98 10.16 -39.06 -12.92
C CYS A 98 9.94 -39.61 -14.34
N VAL A 99 10.86 -40.48 -14.77
CA VAL A 99 10.83 -41.07 -16.11
C VAL A 99 10.85 -42.61 -15.97
N PRO A 100 9.93 -43.30 -16.62
CA PRO A 100 9.93 -44.78 -16.65
C PRO A 100 10.96 -45.28 -17.65
N GLU A 101 11.80 -46.27 -17.26
CA GLU A 101 12.72 -46.94 -18.17
C GLU A 101 12.96 -48.40 -17.69
N ARG A 102 12.73 -49.35 -18.57
CA ARG A 102 13.02 -50.79 -18.37
C ARG A 102 12.48 -51.34 -17.05
N GLY A 103 11.23 -50.99 -16.70
CA GLY A 103 10.57 -51.46 -15.50
C GLY A 103 11.02 -50.79 -14.20
N LYS A 104 11.77 -49.68 -14.29
CA LYS A 104 12.17 -48.85 -13.16
C LYS A 104 11.77 -47.40 -13.41
N PHE A 105 11.65 -46.62 -12.33
CA PHE A 105 11.34 -45.19 -12.37
C PHE A 105 12.52 -44.38 -11.84
N TYR A 106 13.11 -43.60 -12.72
CA TYR A 106 14.22 -42.69 -12.40
C TYR A 106 13.65 -41.32 -12.03
N CYS A 107 13.79 -40.98 -10.79
CA CYS A 107 13.19 -39.76 -10.23
C CYS A 107 14.23 -38.80 -9.75
N SER A 108 13.99 -37.51 -10.04
CA SER A 108 14.66 -36.39 -9.39
C SER A 108 13.65 -35.51 -8.68
N ALA A 109 13.99 -35.05 -7.50
CA ALA A 109 13.16 -34.11 -6.77
C ALA A 109 13.97 -32.96 -6.23
N ARG A 110 13.38 -31.78 -6.23
CA ARG A 110 13.94 -30.56 -5.63
C ARG A 110 13.10 -30.14 -4.45
N ASP A 111 13.75 -29.78 -3.35
CA ASP A 111 13.07 -29.09 -2.24
C ASP A 111 12.66 -27.70 -2.70
N VAL A 112 11.36 -27.44 -2.66
CA VAL A 112 10.74 -26.16 -3.02
C VAL A 112 9.96 -25.57 -1.85
N THR A 113 10.27 -26.00 -0.61
CA THR A 113 9.54 -25.61 0.59
C THR A 113 9.59 -24.10 0.78
N GLU A 114 10.78 -23.51 0.80
CA GLU A 114 10.97 -22.08 0.95
C GLU A 114 10.21 -21.28 -0.14
N ALA A 115 10.34 -21.69 -1.39
CA ALA A 115 9.65 -21.02 -2.50
C ALA A 115 8.11 -21.12 -2.42
N VAL A 116 7.57 -22.22 -1.87
CA VAL A 116 6.12 -22.37 -1.66
C VAL A 116 5.66 -21.53 -0.46
N GLU A 117 6.42 -21.52 0.63
CA GLU A 117 6.13 -20.74 1.83
C GLU A 117 6.17 -19.23 1.53
N ASP A 118 7.22 -18.75 0.87
CA ASP A 118 7.36 -17.35 0.46
C ASP A 118 6.19 -16.91 -0.43
N ARG A 119 5.84 -17.74 -1.41
CA ARG A 119 4.72 -17.45 -2.30
C ARG A 119 3.38 -17.42 -1.57
N THR A 120 3.20 -18.26 -0.58
CA THR A 120 1.98 -18.32 0.23
C THR A 120 1.90 -17.10 1.15
N ALA A 121 3.01 -16.73 1.81
CA ALA A 121 3.12 -15.55 2.65
C ALA A 121 2.86 -14.27 1.85
N LEU A 122 3.44 -14.17 0.65
CA LEU A 122 3.20 -13.02 -0.24
C LEU A 122 1.73 -12.90 -0.62
N ARG A 123 1.10 -13.99 -1.07
CA ARG A 123 -0.33 -13.99 -1.41
C ARG A 123 -1.22 -13.61 -0.24
N SER A 124 -0.94 -14.16 0.95
CA SER A 124 -1.71 -13.81 2.16
C SER A 124 -1.60 -12.33 2.50
N SER A 125 -0.41 -11.74 2.32
CA SER A 125 -0.19 -10.30 2.53
C SER A 125 -0.93 -9.45 1.48
N GLU A 126 -0.93 -9.86 0.21
CA GLU A 126 -1.66 -9.20 -0.88
C GLU A 126 -3.18 -9.26 -0.66
N ASP A 127 -3.71 -10.43 -0.27
CA ASP A 127 -5.13 -10.62 0.01
C ASP A 127 -5.59 -9.77 1.20
N GLU A 128 -4.76 -9.69 2.26
CA GLU A 128 -5.05 -8.85 3.42
C GLU A 128 -5.02 -7.36 3.05
N ALA A 129 -4.07 -6.92 2.24
CA ALA A 129 -3.99 -5.55 1.76
C ALA A 129 -5.22 -5.19 0.89
N ALA A 130 -5.61 -6.07 -0.04
CA ALA A 130 -6.78 -5.88 -0.89
C ALA A 130 -8.09 -5.79 -0.08
N LEU A 131 -8.24 -6.65 0.94
CA LEU A 131 -9.41 -6.61 1.83
C LEU A 131 -9.49 -5.30 2.62
N ARG A 132 -8.35 -4.81 3.13
CA ARG A 132 -8.27 -3.52 3.85
C ARG A 132 -8.64 -2.36 2.93
N GLU A 133 -8.15 -2.36 1.69
CA GLU A 133 -8.46 -1.31 0.71
C GLU A 133 -9.96 -1.30 0.35
N GLN A 134 -10.53 -2.47 0.10
CA GLN A 134 -11.97 -2.61 -0.15
C GLN A 134 -12.81 -2.11 1.03
N PHE A 135 -12.43 -2.44 2.26
CA PHE A 135 -13.11 -2.00 3.47
C PHE A 135 -13.13 -0.46 3.58
N ILE A 136 -11.98 0.19 3.32
CA ILE A 136 -11.90 1.66 3.34
C ILE A 136 -12.76 2.28 2.25
N ALA A 137 -12.75 1.73 1.04
CA ALA A 137 -13.55 2.23 -0.07
C ALA A 137 -15.06 2.18 0.27
N VAL A 138 -15.53 1.05 0.81
CA VAL A 138 -16.92 0.87 1.24
C VAL A 138 -17.29 1.84 2.37
N LEU A 139 -16.47 1.93 3.42
CA LEU A 139 -16.73 2.86 4.52
C LEU A 139 -16.79 4.31 4.05
N GLY A 140 -15.86 4.72 3.17
CA GLY A 140 -15.84 6.08 2.63
C GLY A 140 -17.12 6.42 1.86
N HIS A 141 -17.59 5.48 1.02
CA HIS A 141 -18.84 5.62 0.29
C HIS A 141 -20.05 5.71 1.22
N ASP A 142 -20.13 4.80 2.21
CA ASP A 142 -21.26 4.69 3.11
C ASP A 142 -21.36 5.87 4.11
N LEU A 143 -20.23 6.51 4.40
CA LEU A 143 -20.20 7.74 5.19
C LEU A 143 -20.55 8.99 4.34
N ARG A 144 -20.10 9.04 3.08
CA ARG A 144 -20.40 10.19 2.20
C ARG A 144 -21.86 10.28 1.80
N ASN A 145 -22.53 9.14 1.59
CA ASN A 145 -23.91 9.10 1.11
C ASN A 145 -24.92 9.80 2.06
N PRO A 146 -25.01 9.45 3.35
CA PRO A 146 -25.92 10.14 4.27
C PRO A 146 -25.54 11.63 4.43
N LEU A 147 -24.27 11.94 4.37
CA LEU A 147 -23.78 13.32 4.48
C LEU A 147 -24.20 14.15 3.26
N ALA A 148 -24.10 13.60 2.05
CA ALA A 148 -24.58 14.22 0.82
C ALA A 148 -26.10 14.45 0.84
N ALA A 149 -26.86 13.49 1.37
CA ALA A 149 -28.31 13.63 1.53
C ALA A 149 -28.67 14.76 2.50
N LEU A 150 -27.99 14.85 3.65
CA LEU A 150 -28.16 15.94 4.60
C LEU A 150 -27.78 17.30 3.98
N LYS A 151 -26.64 17.38 3.28
CA LYS A 151 -26.16 18.58 2.60
C LYS A 151 -27.18 19.07 1.54
N SER A 152 -27.75 18.14 0.75
CA SER A 152 -28.79 18.47 -0.20
C SER A 152 -30.06 18.95 0.49
N GLY A 153 -30.46 18.34 1.60
CA GLY A 153 -31.62 18.78 2.40
C GLY A 153 -31.46 20.18 2.96
N PHE A 154 -30.27 20.50 3.50
CA PHE A 154 -29.96 21.85 3.99
C PHE A 154 -29.93 22.89 2.85
N ALA A 155 -29.38 22.52 1.69
CA ALA A 155 -29.37 23.39 0.51
C ALA A 155 -30.78 23.68 -0.03
N LEU A 156 -31.71 22.72 0.06
CA LEU A 156 -33.11 22.93 -0.29
C LEU A 156 -33.79 23.84 0.74
N LEU A 157 -33.60 23.57 2.03
CA LEU A 157 -34.16 24.42 3.10
C LEU A 157 -33.66 25.85 3.05
N ALA A 158 -32.40 26.08 2.63
CA ALA A 158 -31.84 27.41 2.49
C ALA A 158 -32.52 28.26 1.40
N LYS A 159 -33.31 27.63 0.48
CA LYS A 159 -34.08 28.31 -0.57
C LYS A 159 -35.49 28.70 -0.13
N GLU A 160 -35.94 28.18 1.03
CA GLU A 160 -37.25 28.48 1.59
C GLU A 160 -37.27 29.81 2.34
N GLU A 161 -38.46 30.37 2.56
CA GLU A 161 -38.63 31.55 3.43
C GLU A 161 -38.41 31.18 4.89
N LEU A 162 -37.22 31.41 5.40
CA LEU A 162 -36.85 31.09 6.77
C LEU A 162 -36.90 32.33 7.70
N SER A 163 -37.28 32.11 8.95
CA SER A 163 -37.07 33.10 9.99
C SER A 163 -35.58 33.42 10.18
N ALA A 164 -35.22 34.54 10.81
CA ALA A 164 -33.85 34.87 11.12
C ALA A 164 -33.15 33.74 11.91
N ARG A 165 -33.82 33.12 12.88
CA ARG A 165 -33.35 31.96 13.63
C ARG A 165 -33.14 30.73 12.72
N GLY A 166 -34.09 30.48 11.80
CA GLY A 166 -33.98 29.38 10.83
C GLY A 166 -32.74 29.52 9.94
N ARG A 167 -32.48 30.72 9.41
CA ARG A 167 -31.26 30.98 8.61
C ARG A 167 -29.98 30.72 9.40
N THR A 168 -29.91 31.17 10.66
CA THR A 168 -28.78 30.91 11.54
C THR A 168 -28.54 29.41 11.76
N VAL A 169 -29.62 28.65 12.04
CA VAL A 169 -29.53 27.19 12.25
C VAL A 169 -29.06 26.47 10.99
N ILE A 170 -29.61 26.82 9.81
CA ILE A 170 -29.21 26.24 8.52
C ILE A 170 -27.74 26.59 8.22
N GLY A 171 -27.33 27.84 8.46
CA GLY A 171 -25.93 28.25 8.28
C GLY A 171 -24.97 27.41 9.12
N HIS A 172 -25.22 27.29 10.44
CA HIS A 172 -24.40 26.45 11.33
C HIS A 172 -24.39 24.96 10.92
N GLY A 173 -25.57 24.42 10.52
CA GLY A 173 -25.68 23.06 10.04
C GLY A 173 -24.84 22.80 8.78
N THR A 174 -24.88 23.74 7.83
CA THR A 174 -24.10 23.65 6.58
C THR A 174 -22.58 23.68 6.86
N VAL A 175 -22.13 24.57 7.74
CA VAL A 175 -20.72 24.62 8.17
C VAL A 175 -20.30 23.29 8.81
N THR A 176 -21.13 22.77 9.71
CA THR A 176 -20.86 21.48 10.38
C THR A 176 -20.80 20.31 9.39
N LEU A 177 -21.72 20.25 8.43
CA LEU A 177 -21.74 19.21 7.40
C LEU A 177 -20.50 19.27 6.48
N ASN A 178 -20.09 20.48 6.08
CA ASN A 178 -18.87 20.66 5.27
C ASN A 178 -17.62 20.21 6.05
N ARG A 179 -17.58 20.48 7.34
CA ARG A 179 -16.50 20.03 8.23
C ARG A 179 -16.48 18.49 8.33
N MET A 180 -17.62 17.84 8.55
CA MET A 180 -17.72 16.38 8.60
C MET A 180 -17.26 15.75 7.26
N SER A 181 -17.63 16.32 6.12
CA SER A 181 -17.15 15.85 4.81
C SER A 181 -15.62 15.87 4.75
N ARG A 182 -15.01 16.99 5.12
CA ARG A 182 -13.53 17.11 5.11
C ARG A 182 -12.86 16.09 6.04
N LEU A 183 -13.39 15.91 7.26
CA LEU A 183 -12.84 14.93 8.20
C LEU A 183 -12.92 13.49 7.67
N ILE A 184 -13.99 13.14 6.98
CA ILE A 184 -14.14 11.82 6.34
C ILE A 184 -13.13 11.67 5.19
N ASP A 185 -13.00 12.68 4.34
CA ASP A 185 -12.06 12.66 3.22
C ASP A 185 -10.61 12.55 3.72
N ASP A 186 -10.24 13.32 4.73
CA ASP A 186 -8.92 13.26 5.38
C ASP A 186 -8.63 11.88 5.99
N LEU A 187 -9.63 11.30 6.67
CA LEU A 187 -9.50 9.96 7.25
C LEU A 187 -9.32 8.88 6.17
N MET A 188 -10.05 9.00 5.05
CA MET A 188 -9.94 8.08 3.92
C MET A 188 -8.58 8.20 3.23
N ASP A 189 -8.09 9.42 3.00
CA ASP A 189 -6.77 9.67 2.41
C ASP A 189 -5.65 9.14 3.32
N PHE A 190 -5.74 9.37 4.64
CA PHE A 190 -4.82 8.81 5.62
C PHE A 190 -4.81 7.28 5.60
N ALA A 191 -5.99 6.66 5.59
CA ALA A 191 -6.12 5.21 5.59
C ALA A 191 -5.50 4.58 4.33
N ARG A 192 -5.74 5.14 3.13
CA ARG A 192 -5.14 4.70 1.87
C ARG A 192 -3.62 4.81 1.90
N THR A 193 -3.10 5.93 2.36
CA THR A 193 -1.65 6.16 2.43
C THR A 193 -0.96 5.16 3.36
N ARG A 194 -1.55 4.85 4.52
CA ARG A 194 -0.99 3.90 5.49
C ARG A 194 -1.03 2.44 5.03
N LEU A 195 -1.95 2.09 4.15
CA LEU A 195 -2.10 0.74 3.60
C LEU A 195 -1.23 0.47 2.36
N GLY A 196 -0.43 1.46 1.94
CA GLY A 196 0.57 1.29 0.89
C GLY A 196 0.05 1.54 -0.53
N SER A 197 -1.26 1.80 -0.73
CA SER A 197 -1.80 2.15 -2.05
C SER A 197 -1.50 3.60 -2.47
N GLY A 198 -1.04 4.44 -1.52
CA GLY A 198 -0.76 5.85 -1.77
C GLY A 198 -2.01 6.66 -2.13
N LEU A 199 -1.83 7.94 -2.47
CA LEU A 199 -2.89 8.74 -3.05
C LEU A 199 -2.89 8.53 -4.57
N SER A 200 -4.00 8.04 -5.12
CA SER A 200 -4.20 8.02 -6.57
C SER A 200 -4.40 9.44 -7.08
N LEU A 201 -3.66 9.82 -8.12
CA LEU A 201 -3.77 11.11 -8.78
C LEU A 201 -4.51 10.95 -10.12
N ASP A 202 -5.35 11.92 -10.44
CA ASP A 202 -5.93 12.12 -11.76
C ASP A 202 -5.19 13.27 -12.45
N ILE A 203 -4.01 12.96 -12.99
CA ILE A 203 -3.15 13.95 -13.64
C ILE A 203 -3.81 14.37 -14.96
N THR A 204 -4.10 15.67 -15.04
CA THR A 204 -4.61 16.33 -16.25
C THR A 204 -3.57 17.32 -16.79
N SER A 205 -3.89 18.03 -17.88
CA SER A 205 -3.03 19.10 -18.42
C SER A 205 -2.76 20.25 -17.42
N GLY A 206 -3.53 20.31 -16.31
CA GLY A 206 -3.45 21.40 -15.34
C GLY A 206 -4.15 22.69 -15.79
N GLU A 207 -4.90 22.65 -16.89
CA GLU A 207 -5.79 23.75 -17.25
C GLU A 207 -6.77 24.05 -16.11
N GLY A 208 -6.91 25.34 -15.74
CA GLY A 208 -7.77 25.78 -14.65
C GLY A 208 -7.14 25.73 -13.25
N LEU A 209 -5.85 25.40 -13.12
CA LEU A 209 -5.15 25.41 -11.82
C LEU A 209 -5.18 26.81 -11.19
N GLU A 210 -4.95 27.88 -11.97
CA GLU A 210 -5.03 29.26 -11.48
C GLU A 210 -6.42 29.59 -10.93
N ASP A 211 -7.46 29.24 -11.66
CA ASP A 211 -8.86 29.47 -11.24
C ASP A 211 -9.19 28.68 -9.98
N ALA A 212 -8.72 27.45 -9.88
CA ALA A 212 -8.90 26.61 -8.70
C ALA A 212 -8.19 27.19 -7.46
N ILE A 213 -6.95 27.67 -7.60
CA ILE A 213 -6.21 28.37 -6.53
C ILE A 213 -6.98 29.61 -6.08
N ARG A 214 -7.44 30.44 -7.00
CA ARG A 214 -8.24 31.65 -6.71
C ARG A 214 -9.55 31.27 -6.02
N GLY A 215 -10.19 30.19 -6.45
CA GLY A 215 -11.41 29.66 -5.85
C GLY A 215 -11.22 29.28 -4.38
N VAL A 216 -10.15 28.52 -4.05
CA VAL A 216 -9.81 28.14 -2.67
C VAL A 216 -9.59 29.37 -1.79
N ILE A 217 -8.84 30.34 -2.27
CA ILE A 217 -8.57 31.59 -1.52
C ILE A 217 -9.87 32.35 -1.25
N GLN A 218 -10.75 32.44 -2.25
CA GLN A 218 -12.03 33.14 -2.12
C GLN A 218 -12.97 32.42 -1.13
N GLU A 219 -13.03 31.08 -1.17
CA GLU A 219 -13.83 30.29 -0.22
C GLU A 219 -13.38 30.56 1.23
N ILE A 220 -12.08 30.54 1.47
CA ILE A 220 -11.54 30.77 2.82
C ILE A 220 -11.79 32.21 3.29
N ARG A 221 -11.68 33.23 2.43
CA ARG A 221 -12.01 34.61 2.74
C ARG A 221 -13.48 34.80 3.16
N ILE A 222 -14.41 34.08 2.49
CA ILE A 222 -15.85 34.17 2.82
C ILE A 222 -16.11 33.56 4.22
N VAL A 223 -15.43 32.48 4.57
CA VAL A 223 -15.61 31.79 5.86
C VAL A 223 -14.90 32.54 7.00
N ASN A 224 -13.79 33.25 6.70
CA ASN A 224 -12.97 33.97 7.69
C ASN A 224 -12.83 35.45 7.30
N PRO A 225 -13.88 36.27 7.43
CA PRO A 225 -13.90 37.65 6.96
C PRO A 225 -12.91 38.55 7.71
N ASP A 226 -12.50 38.19 8.91
CA ASP A 226 -11.55 38.93 9.73
C ASP A 226 -10.08 38.65 9.39
N VAL A 227 -9.80 37.63 8.54
CA VAL A 227 -8.45 37.27 8.14
C VAL A 227 -8.09 37.92 6.81
N SER A 228 -7.01 38.70 6.79
CA SER A 228 -6.47 39.28 5.56
C SER A 228 -5.65 38.25 4.79
N ILE A 229 -6.04 37.92 3.54
CA ILE A 229 -5.28 37.03 2.66
C ILE A 229 -4.86 37.84 1.42
N GLN A 230 -3.55 37.94 1.19
CA GLN A 230 -2.97 38.52 -0.03
C GLN A 230 -2.60 37.37 -0.97
N SER A 231 -2.73 37.56 -2.27
CA SER A 231 -2.39 36.52 -3.24
C SER A 231 -1.70 37.08 -4.46
N GLU A 232 -0.61 36.46 -4.86
CA GLU A 232 0.13 36.71 -6.08
C GLU A 232 0.24 35.41 -6.87
N ILE A 233 -0.45 35.33 -8.02
CA ILE A 233 -0.53 34.15 -8.84
C ILE A 233 0.00 34.48 -10.22
N LEU A 234 1.15 33.91 -10.55
CA LEU A 234 1.94 34.16 -11.77
C LEU A 234 2.15 32.83 -12.49
N LEU A 235 1.06 32.20 -12.93
CA LEU A 235 1.08 30.98 -13.75
C LEU A 235 0.81 31.40 -15.20
N THR A 236 1.75 31.08 -16.09
CA THR A 236 1.66 31.47 -17.51
C THR A 236 1.30 30.29 -18.40
N ASP A 237 1.75 29.09 -18.03
CA ASP A 237 1.54 27.86 -18.76
C ASP A 237 0.79 26.81 -17.92
N PRO A 238 -0.01 25.94 -18.54
CA PRO A 238 -0.58 24.80 -17.84
C PRO A 238 0.52 23.87 -17.29
N VAL A 239 0.35 23.42 -16.04
CA VAL A 239 1.27 22.49 -15.38
C VAL A 239 0.55 21.19 -15.12
N PRO A 240 0.99 20.05 -15.71
CA PRO A 240 0.35 18.76 -15.52
C PRO A 240 0.25 18.38 -14.04
N CYS A 241 -0.96 18.30 -13.51
CA CYS A 241 -1.21 17.95 -12.11
C CYS A 241 -2.66 17.46 -11.91
N ASP A 242 -2.90 16.92 -10.72
CA ASP A 242 -4.26 16.75 -10.20
C ASP A 242 -4.71 18.06 -9.53
N VAL A 243 -5.46 18.88 -10.26
CA VAL A 243 -5.92 20.20 -9.83
C VAL A 243 -6.72 20.13 -8.54
N ALA A 244 -7.54 19.08 -8.34
CA ALA A 244 -8.33 18.93 -7.12
C ALA A 244 -7.44 18.63 -5.90
N ARG A 245 -6.42 17.79 -6.06
CA ARG A 245 -5.45 17.49 -5.00
C ARG A 245 -4.55 18.67 -4.68
N VAL A 246 -4.08 19.43 -5.67
CA VAL A 246 -3.31 20.66 -5.42
C VAL A 246 -4.17 21.69 -4.68
N SER A 247 -5.46 21.80 -5.03
CA SER A 247 -6.41 22.67 -4.31
C SER A 247 -6.63 22.22 -2.86
N GLN A 248 -6.69 20.91 -2.61
CA GLN A 248 -6.77 20.33 -1.25
C GLN A 248 -5.51 20.65 -0.44
N LEU A 249 -4.31 20.50 -1.03
CA LEU A 249 -3.05 20.87 -0.41
C LEU A 249 -3.06 22.35 -0.01
N LEU A 250 -3.41 23.23 -0.93
CA LEU A 250 -3.48 24.67 -0.66
C LEU A 250 -4.49 25.00 0.45
N SER A 251 -5.67 24.39 0.41
CA SER A 251 -6.71 24.58 1.45
C SER A 251 -6.19 24.18 2.83
N ASN A 252 -5.44 23.06 2.92
CA ASN A 252 -4.83 22.60 4.18
C ASN A 252 -3.77 23.57 4.70
N LEU A 253 -2.94 24.11 3.80
CA LEU A 253 -1.92 25.10 4.19
C LEU A 253 -2.53 26.41 4.67
N ILE A 254 -3.53 26.96 3.94
CA ILE A 254 -4.18 28.21 4.35
C ILE A 254 -4.99 27.99 5.64
N ALA A 255 -5.70 26.86 5.79
CA ALA A 255 -6.41 26.54 7.03
C ALA A 255 -5.46 26.46 8.23
N ASN A 256 -4.26 25.91 8.04
CA ASN A 256 -3.21 25.91 9.06
C ASN A 256 -2.76 27.34 9.39
N ALA A 257 -2.53 28.18 8.39
CA ALA A 257 -2.15 29.59 8.58
C ALA A 257 -3.24 30.41 9.31
N VAL A 258 -4.52 30.18 8.99
CA VAL A 258 -5.67 30.81 9.69
C VAL A 258 -5.75 30.38 11.16
N THR A 259 -5.43 29.11 11.43
CA THR A 259 -5.59 28.53 12.77
C THR A 259 -4.43 28.88 13.70
N HIS A 260 -3.20 28.90 13.19
CA HIS A 260 -1.98 29.03 13.98
C HIS A 260 -1.26 30.37 13.76
N GLY A 261 -1.59 31.08 12.70
CA GLY A 261 -0.99 32.38 12.40
C GLY A 261 -1.47 33.51 13.33
N ASP A 262 -0.75 34.61 13.29
CA ASP A 262 -1.18 35.84 13.95
C ASP A 262 -2.27 36.52 13.11
N ILE A 263 -3.48 36.68 13.66
CA ILE A 263 -4.65 37.26 13.01
C ILE A 263 -4.41 38.74 12.60
N SER A 264 -3.44 39.42 13.23
CA SER A 264 -3.06 40.79 12.89
C SER A 264 -2.19 40.88 11.64
N SER A 265 -1.59 39.78 11.21
CA SER A 265 -0.75 39.68 10.03
C SER A 265 -1.52 39.13 8.84
N ALA A 266 -1.27 39.66 7.64
CA ALA A 266 -1.86 39.10 6.44
C ALA A 266 -1.21 37.75 6.09
N ILE A 267 -2.03 36.76 5.71
CA ILE A 267 -1.56 35.53 5.09
C ILE A 267 -1.20 35.85 3.63
N SER A 268 0.02 35.47 3.20
CA SER A 268 0.46 35.63 1.81
C SER A 268 0.44 34.27 1.10
N VAL A 269 -0.21 34.25 -0.06
CA VAL A 269 -0.25 33.07 -0.94
C VAL A 269 0.41 33.42 -2.25
N ARG A 270 1.50 32.73 -2.60
CA ARG A 270 2.19 32.89 -3.87
C ARG A 270 2.16 31.60 -4.66
N ALA A 271 1.84 31.69 -5.95
CA ALA A 271 1.92 30.58 -6.88
C ALA A 271 2.63 31.05 -8.14
N TYR A 272 3.73 30.43 -8.47
CA TYR A 272 4.54 30.76 -9.64
C TYR A 272 5.26 29.53 -10.18
N GLU A 273 5.75 29.64 -11.40
CA GLU A 273 6.51 28.60 -12.05
C GLU A 273 7.86 29.12 -12.52
N ASN A 274 8.82 28.21 -12.61
CA ASN A 274 10.07 28.40 -13.31
C ASN A 274 10.19 27.36 -14.44
N ALA A 275 11.36 27.20 -15.05
CA ALA A 275 11.58 26.26 -16.14
C ALA A 275 11.27 24.80 -15.75
N ASP A 276 11.54 24.42 -14.49
CA ASP A 276 11.58 23.04 -14.03
C ASP A 276 10.46 22.69 -13.06
N GLU A 277 9.93 23.69 -12.32
CA GLU A 277 9.04 23.46 -11.17
C GLU A 277 7.85 24.41 -11.12
N LEU A 278 6.71 23.90 -10.62
CA LEU A 278 5.64 24.68 -10.01
C LEU A 278 5.96 24.90 -8.54
N ILE A 279 5.81 26.14 -8.07
CA ILE A 279 6.06 26.51 -6.69
C ILE A 279 4.81 27.19 -6.12
N LEU A 280 4.36 26.72 -4.96
CA LEU A 280 3.25 27.30 -4.23
C LEU A 280 3.69 27.54 -2.78
N GLU A 281 3.55 28.78 -2.33
CA GLU A 281 3.96 29.21 -1.00
C GLU A 281 2.79 29.81 -0.23
N VAL A 282 2.70 29.43 1.05
CA VAL A 282 1.77 30.02 2.01
C VAL A 282 2.59 30.52 3.20
N GLU A 283 2.55 31.84 3.44
CA GLU A 283 3.26 32.52 4.51
C GLU A 283 2.27 33.14 5.49
N ASN A 284 2.51 32.98 6.78
CA ASN A 284 1.77 33.64 7.86
C ASN A 284 2.74 34.15 8.93
N GLY A 285 2.36 35.25 9.58
CA GLY A 285 3.02 35.68 10.82
C GLY A 285 2.63 34.81 12.01
N GLY A 286 3.36 34.96 13.11
CA GLY A 286 3.10 34.24 14.35
C GLY A 286 4.38 33.80 15.05
N ASP A 287 4.23 33.07 16.15
CA ASP A 287 5.36 32.59 16.92
C ASP A 287 6.19 31.56 16.11
N GLN A 288 7.51 31.61 16.30
CA GLN A 288 8.40 30.63 15.66
C GLN A 288 8.10 29.23 16.13
N ILE A 289 8.00 28.28 15.18
CA ILE A 289 7.83 26.88 15.49
C ILE A 289 9.15 26.32 16.02
N GLU A 290 9.11 25.69 17.18
CA GLU A 290 10.28 25.05 17.79
C GLU A 290 10.90 23.99 16.86
N PRO A 291 12.25 23.90 16.75
CA PRO A 291 12.92 22.94 15.87
C PRO A 291 12.50 21.47 16.08
N ALA A 292 12.19 21.09 17.32
CA ALA A 292 11.71 19.77 17.66
C ALA A 292 10.30 19.48 17.13
N ALA A 293 9.44 20.52 17.04
CA ALA A 293 8.10 20.43 16.47
C ALA A 293 8.14 20.42 14.94
N LEU A 294 9.04 21.21 14.32
CA LEU A 294 9.23 21.21 12.86
C LEU A 294 9.52 19.82 12.30
N ALA A 295 10.35 19.01 13.01
CA ALA A 295 10.70 17.67 12.59
C ALA A 295 9.50 16.71 12.51
N LYS A 296 8.44 16.99 13.27
CA LYS A 296 7.24 16.12 13.36
C LYS A 296 5.99 16.73 12.72
N LEU A 297 6.12 17.94 12.15
CA LEU A 297 4.96 18.73 11.70
C LEU A 297 4.13 18.02 10.61
N PHE A 298 4.76 17.16 9.82
CA PHE A 298 4.12 16.37 8.77
C PHE A 298 3.74 14.95 9.21
N GLU A 299 3.94 14.59 10.49
CA GLU A 299 3.47 13.30 11.02
C GLU A 299 1.95 13.37 11.27
N PRO A 300 1.21 12.27 11.11
CA PRO A 300 -0.23 12.26 11.35
C PRO A 300 -0.55 12.39 12.84
N PHE A 301 -1.67 13.04 13.16
CA PHE A 301 -2.19 13.26 14.51
C PHE A 301 -1.30 14.11 15.43
N VAL A 302 -0.28 14.78 14.89
CA VAL A 302 0.53 15.72 15.67
C VAL A 302 -0.26 16.99 15.94
N ARG A 303 -0.36 17.36 17.22
CA ARG A 303 -1.00 18.58 17.71
C ARG A 303 -0.11 19.22 18.76
N GLU A 304 -0.05 20.53 18.79
CA GLU A 304 0.48 21.24 19.95
C GLU A 304 -0.49 21.10 21.12
N GLU A 305 0.00 20.67 22.29
CA GLU A 305 -0.81 20.41 23.50
C GLU A 305 -1.49 21.66 24.05
N ILE A 306 -1.12 22.87 23.60
CA ILE A 306 -1.48 24.15 24.21
C ILE A 306 -2.90 24.61 23.84
N ARG A 307 -3.54 24.06 22.81
CA ARG A 307 -4.88 24.50 22.38
C ARG A 307 -5.82 23.33 22.08
N ALA A 308 -6.20 22.62 23.12
CA ALA A 308 -7.14 21.48 23.03
C ALA A 308 -8.54 21.81 22.44
N SER A 309 -8.87 23.09 22.24
CA SER A 309 -10.13 23.57 21.65
C SER A 309 -10.10 23.77 20.14
N GLN A 310 -8.97 23.58 19.47
CA GLN A 310 -8.86 23.81 18.02
C GLN A 310 -9.34 22.59 17.22
N GLU A 311 -10.09 22.89 16.15
CA GLU A 311 -10.87 21.97 15.36
C GLU A 311 -10.04 21.25 14.28
N GLY A 312 -9.95 19.89 14.30
CA GLY A 312 -9.33 19.08 13.26
C GLY A 312 -8.72 17.78 13.80
N LEU A 313 -8.40 16.80 12.92
CA LEU A 313 -7.78 15.52 13.28
C LEU A 313 -6.24 15.57 13.36
N GLY A 314 -5.60 16.69 13.01
CA GLY A 314 -4.14 16.75 12.88
C GLY A 314 -3.64 15.99 11.65
N LEU A 315 -4.45 15.89 10.60
CA LEU A 315 -4.12 15.17 9.36
C LEU A 315 -3.83 16.12 8.18
N GLY A 316 -4.21 17.40 8.25
CA GLY A 316 -4.14 18.31 7.10
C GLY A 316 -2.72 18.48 6.53
N LEU A 317 -1.71 18.73 7.37
CA LEU A 317 -0.32 18.87 6.92
C LEU A 317 0.29 17.53 6.47
N PHE A 318 -0.09 16.41 7.12
CA PHE A 318 0.27 15.08 6.65
C PHE A 318 -0.27 14.83 5.24
N ILE A 319 -1.57 15.10 5.00
CA ILE A 319 -2.20 14.92 3.68
C ILE A 319 -1.56 15.84 2.64
N ALA A 320 -1.30 17.12 3.00
CA ALA A 320 -0.59 18.05 2.12
C ALA A 320 0.80 17.49 1.70
N SER A 321 1.54 16.92 2.65
CA SER A 321 2.82 16.27 2.38
C SER A 321 2.68 15.05 1.47
N GLN A 322 1.65 14.24 1.66
CA GLN A 322 1.37 13.07 0.82
C GLN A 322 0.95 13.46 -0.60
N ILE A 323 0.14 14.51 -0.76
CA ILE A 323 -0.21 15.06 -2.08
C ILE A 323 1.06 15.53 -2.80
N ALA A 324 1.94 16.24 -2.10
CA ALA A 324 3.20 16.71 -2.66
C ALA A 324 4.07 15.54 -3.16
N GLN A 325 4.24 14.50 -2.33
CA GLN A 325 5.03 13.31 -2.67
C GLN A 325 4.42 12.55 -3.85
N SER A 326 3.10 12.39 -3.90
CA SER A 326 2.42 11.71 -5.01
C SER A 326 2.58 12.43 -6.35
N HIS A 327 2.74 13.76 -6.35
CA HIS A 327 3.09 14.55 -7.54
C HIS A 327 4.61 14.54 -7.87
N GLY A 328 5.41 13.67 -7.23
CA GLY A 328 6.87 13.66 -7.41
C GLY A 328 7.57 14.89 -6.80
N GLY A 329 6.84 15.69 -6.02
CA GLY A 329 7.29 16.93 -5.43
C GLY A 329 7.63 16.81 -3.95
N LYS A 330 7.79 17.99 -3.30
CA LYS A 330 8.12 18.08 -1.88
C LYS A 330 7.39 19.25 -1.23
N LEU A 331 6.93 19.05 0.00
CA LEU A 331 6.46 20.11 0.89
C LEU A 331 7.53 20.38 1.94
N ALA A 332 7.93 21.63 2.08
CA ALA A 332 8.91 22.10 3.05
C ALA A 332 8.30 23.20 3.93
N VAL A 333 8.87 23.41 5.11
CA VAL A 333 8.50 24.49 6.02
C VAL A 333 9.76 25.18 6.51
N ASN A 334 9.70 26.50 6.58
CA ASN A 334 10.69 27.34 7.25
C ASN A 334 9.95 28.24 8.23
N SER A 335 10.44 28.35 9.46
CA SER A 335 9.84 29.19 10.49
C SER A 335 10.93 29.97 11.22
N ASP A 336 10.77 31.29 11.26
CA ASP A 336 11.60 32.20 11.98
C ASP A 336 10.74 33.14 12.90
N PRO A 337 11.32 34.02 13.70
CA PRO A 337 10.54 34.89 14.58
C PRO A 337 9.60 35.90 13.87
N GLN A 338 9.68 36.04 12.56
CA GLN A 338 8.85 36.95 11.78
C GLN A 338 7.70 36.22 11.08
N SER A 339 7.98 35.03 10.51
CA SER A 339 6.98 34.29 9.74
C SER A 339 7.24 32.80 9.67
N THR A 340 6.20 32.04 9.33
CA THR A 340 6.26 30.64 8.94
C THR A 340 5.84 30.52 7.49
N ILE A 341 6.70 29.90 6.67
CA ILE A 341 6.49 29.70 5.23
C ILE A 341 6.44 28.22 4.91
N PHE A 342 5.32 27.77 4.36
CA PHE A 342 5.19 26.46 3.74
C PHE A 342 5.42 26.59 2.25
N THR A 343 6.32 25.79 1.69
CA THR A 343 6.66 25.78 0.26
C THR A 343 6.42 24.40 -0.33
N PHE A 344 5.47 24.30 -1.23
CA PHE A 344 5.26 23.14 -2.10
C PHE A 344 6.01 23.37 -3.41
N ARG A 345 6.75 22.35 -3.84
CA ARG A 345 7.45 22.31 -5.14
C ARG A 345 7.13 20.97 -5.81
N MET A 346 6.80 21.01 -7.08
CA MET A 346 6.63 19.81 -7.90
C MET A 346 7.25 20.02 -9.28
N PRO A 347 7.78 18.96 -9.93
CA PRO A 347 8.27 19.06 -11.30
C PRO A 347 7.13 19.37 -12.28
N ARG A 348 7.48 20.02 -13.39
CA ARG A 348 6.52 20.35 -14.47
C ARG A 348 6.41 19.23 -15.53
N GLU A 349 7.32 18.25 -15.52
CA GLU A 349 7.37 17.11 -16.43
C GLU A 349 7.14 15.78 -15.68
#